data_d5b88482275effcb4413f05bd73b470d
#
_entry.id   d5b88482275effcb4413f05bd73b470d
#
_cell.length_a   1.000
_cell.length_b   1.000
_cell.length_c   1.000
_cell.angle_alpha   90.00
_cell.angle_beta   90.00
_cell.angle_gamma   90.00
#
_symmetry.space_group_name_H-M   'P 1'
#
loop_
_entity.id
_entity.type
_entity.pdbx_description
1 polymer ?
#
loop_
_entity_poly.entity_id
_entity_poly.type
_entity_poly.pdbx_seq_one_letter_code
_entity_poly.pdbx_strand_id
1 'polypeptide(L)'
;MEQRRFLVFGAHPDDCDLLFGASAIRLCKAGHVVKFVSACNGNCGHQSMDPMKLAIRRYGETQASAKIAGLLEYEVMGYDDCALEPTLEVRAKVTRIIREFCPDVVLTHRTCTYHADHRAIGQAVDDAAYLCTVPLYCPETPVPENMRPIFAYLYDGFVTPNPFVADAAMPVDPVEDQKNAMLRCHESQFFEWLPWDRGDKTFDASKLSEEERIAYVRENFMARDIKMADEARDILVEMYGEAGKLVKRAETYMIVERRNMVARQKFQDLFRI
;
A
#
# COMPACT_ATOMS: atom_id res chain seq x y z
N MET A 1 2.65 -5.26 -23.95
CA MET A 1 3.57 -4.68 -22.92
C MET A 1 4.24 -5.83 -22.18
N GLU A 2 5.49 -5.66 -21.76
CA GLU A 2 6.16 -6.62 -20.89
C GLU A 2 5.45 -6.67 -19.54
N GLN A 3 5.23 -7.89 -18.99
CA GLN A 3 4.61 -8.06 -17.68
C GLN A 3 5.55 -7.56 -16.58
N ARG A 4 5.05 -6.74 -15.69
CA ARG A 4 5.79 -6.16 -14.55
C ARG A 4 5.26 -6.69 -13.23
N ARG A 5 6.11 -6.64 -12.20
CA ARG A 5 5.85 -7.19 -10.87
C ARG A 5 5.96 -6.08 -9.82
N PHE A 6 4.89 -5.82 -9.10
CA PHE A 6 4.79 -4.80 -8.06
C PHE A 6 4.64 -5.46 -6.70
N LEU A 7 5.51 -5.09 -5.75
CA LEU A 7 5.48 -5.56 -4.37
C LEU A 7 5.23 -4.37 -3.45
N VAL A 8 4.18 -4.46 -2.64
CA VAL A 8 3.76 -3.36 -1.76
C VAL A 8 3.76 -3.83 -0.32
N PHE A 9 4.53 -3.16 0.53
CA PHE A 9 4.58 -3.41 1.96
C PHE A 9 3.78 -2.35 2.71
N GLY A 10 2.72 -2.78 3.39
CA GLY A 10 2.02 -2.01 4.42
C GLY A 10 2.39 -2.50 5.81
N ALA A 11 2.10 -1.71 6.84
CA ALA A 11 2.25 -2.14 8.22
C ALA A 11 1.05 -3.01 8.66
N HIS A 12 -0.17 -2.56 8.36
CA HIS A 12 -1.41 -3.20 8.80
C HIS A 12 -2.22 -3.77 7.63
N PRO A 13 -3.16 -4.71 7.91
CA PRO A 13 -3.99 -5.34 6.89
C PRO A 13 -5.10 -4.39 6.37
N ASP A 14 -4.75 -3.34 5.64
CA ASP A 14 -5.60 -2.35 4.95
C ASP A 14 -4.76 -1.21 4.32
N ASP A 15 -3.52 -1.00 4.77
CA ASP A 15 -2.65 0.08 4.29
C ASP A 15 -2.44 0.04 2.77
N CYS A 16 -2.13 -1.16 2.25
CA CYS A 16 -1.90 -1.35 0.82
C CYS A 16 -3.17 -1.03 0.01
N ASP A 17 -4.34 -1.41 0.52
CA ASP A 17 -5.64 -1.18 -0.11
C ASP A 17 -5.96 0.32 -0.18
N LEU A 18 -5.68 1.05 0.90
CA LEU A 18 -5.89 2.49 0.99
C LEU A 18 -4.98 3.27 0.04
N LEU A 19 -3.70 2.86 -0.08
CA LEU A 19 -2.64 3.68 -0.69
C LEU A 19 -2.23 3.21 -2.09
N PHE A 20 -2.58 1.95 -2.47
CA PHE A 20 -2.23 1.33 -3.74
C PHE A 20 -3.37 0.49 -4.35
N GLY A 21 -4.56 0.51 -3.78
CA GLY A 21 -5.66 -0.36 -4.17
C GLY A 21 -6.14 -0.14 -5.60
N ALA A 22 -6.34 1.11 -6.01
CA ALA A 22 -6.74 1.44 -7.39
C ALA A 22 -5.63 1.09 -8.40
N SER A 23 -4.38 1.37 -8.05
CA SER A 23 -3.22 1.01 -8.87
C SER A 23 -3.11 -0.49 -9.02
N ALA A 24 -3.30 -1.26 -7.94
CA ALA A 24 -3.29 -2.71 -7.99
C ALA A 24 -4.36 -3.25 -8.96
N ILE A 25 -5.61 -2.78 -8.84
CA ILE A 25 -6.71 -3.17 -9.73
C ILE A 25 -6.35 -2.89 -11.19
N ARG A 26 -5.86 -1.68 -11.48
CA ARG A 26 -5.52 -1.27 -12.85
C ARG A 26 -4.36 -2.07 -13.43
N LEU A 27 -3.30 -2.26 -12.64
CA LEU A 27 -2.12 -3.04 -13.02
C LEU A 27 -2.47 -4.50 -13.28
N CYS A 28 -3.26 -5.14 -12.39
CA CYS A 28 -3.73 -6.52 -12.59
C CYS A 28 -4.58 -6.64 -13.86
N LYS A 29 -5.49 -5.69 -14.12
CA LYS A 29 -6.29 -5.67 -15.36
C LYS A 29 -5.44 -5.49 -16.62
N ALA A 30 -4.31 -4.81 -16.51
CA ALA A 30 -3.35 -4.65 -17.61
C ALA A 30 -2.42 -5.87 -17.79
N GLY A 31 -2.57 -6.92 -16.97
CA GLY A 31 -1.79 -8.15 -17.05
C GLY A 31 -0.47 -8.13 -16.25
N HIS A 32 -0.27 -7.13 -15.40
CA HIS A 32 0.84 -7.07 -14.45
C HIS A 32 0.56 -7.90 -13.20
N VAL A 33 1.59 -8.19 -12.41
CA VAL A 33 1.50 -8.98 -11.19
C VAL A 33 1.70 -8.10 -9.97
N VAL A 34 0.74 -8.13 -9.04
CA VAL A 34 0.81 -7.36 -7.80
C VAL A 34 0.73 -8.30 -6.61
N LYS A 35 1.61 -8.10 -5.63
CA LYS A 35 1.58 -8.75 -4.32
C LYS A 35 1.55 -7.69 -3.24
N PHE A 36 0.63 -7.84 -2.27
CA PHE A 36 0.59 -7.07 -1.04
C PHE A 36 1.19 -7.85 0.11
N VAL A 37 1.85 -7.15 1.01
CA VAL A 37 2.41 -7.70 2.25
C VAL A 37 2.03 -6.77 3.39
N SER A 38 1.30 -7.28 4.37
CA SER A 38 1.12 -6.62 5.67
C SER A 38 2.15 -7.15 6.66
N ALA A 39 2.92 -6.28 7.29
CA ALA A 39 3.89 -6.71 8.30
C ALA A 39 3.19 -7.25 9.56
N CYS A 40 2.19 -6.53 10.06
CA CYS A 40 1.42 -6.88 11.24
C CYS A 40 0.16 -7.68 10.90
N ASN A 41 -0.37 -8.38 11.90
CA ASN A 41 -1.56 -9.22 11.79
C ASN A 41 -2.88 -8.49 12.13
N GLY A 42 -2.80 -7.24 12.57
CA GLY A 42 -3.95 -6.41 12.86
C GLY A 42 -4.61 -6.66 14.22
N ASN A 43 -3.94 -7.33 15.16
CA ASN A 43 -4.57 -7.83 16.40
C ASN A 43 -4.85 -6.77 17.47
N CYS A 44 -4.39 -5.51 17.32
CA CYS A 44 -4.64 -4.43 18.27
C CYS A 44 -5.63 -3.35 17.78
N GLY A 45 -5.97 -3.35 16.51
CA GLY A 45 -6.83 -2.32 15.90
C GLY A 45 -8.32 -2.57 16.13
N HIS A 46 -8.79 -2.68 17.39
CA HIS A 46 -10.22 -2.77 17.72
C HIS A 46 -10.47 -2.48 19.20
N GLN A 47 -11.62 -1.84 19.51
CA GLN A 47 -11.98 -1.38 20.85
C GLN A 47 -12.36 -2.49 21.85
N SER A 48 -12.73 -3.67 21.39
CA SER A 48 -13.28 -4.71 22.28
C SER A 48 -13.09 -6.17 21.82
N MET A 49 -12.67 -6.40 20.57
CA MET A 49 -12.50 -7.75 20.05
C MET A 49 -11.24 -8.40 20.64
N ASP A 50 -11.32 -9.69 20.94
CA ASP A 50 -10.16 -10.49 21.33
C ASP A 50 -9.07 -10.43 20.23
N PRO A 51 -7.80 -10.20 20.61
CA PRO A 51 -6.72 -9.99 19.65
C PRO A 51 -6.53 -11.14 18.65
N MET A 52 -6.64 -12.40 19.10
CA MET A 52 -6.49 -13.57 18.21
C MET A 52 -7.65 -13.67 17.23
N LYS A 53 -8.87 -13.42 17.67
CA LYS A 53 -10.05 -13.41 16.81
C LYS A 53 -9.99 -12.28 15.79
N LEU A 54 -9.50 -11.13 16.22
CA LEU A 54 -9.31 -9.97 15.34
C LEU A 54 -8.29 -10.27 14.25
N ALA A 55 -7.13 -10.83 14.59
CA ALA A 55 -6.11 -11.22 13.60
C ALA A 55 -6.66 -12.19 12.54
N ILE A 56 -7.41 -13.22 12.97
CA ILE A 56 -8.04 -14.17 12.05
C ILE A 56 -9.06 -13.47 11.14
N ARG A 57 -9.88 -12.59 11.69
CA ARG A 57 -10.88 -11.82 10.93
C ARG A 57 -10.21 -10.91 9.90
N ARG A 58 -9.22 -10.12 10.32
CA ARG A 58 -8.49 -9.21 9.43
C ARG A 58 -7.75 -9.96 8.32
N TYR A 59 -7.19 -11.13 8.61
CA TYR A 59 -6.66 -12.01 7.56
C TYR A 59 -7.75 -12.38 6.53
N GLY A 60 -8.95 -12.76 6.97
CA GLY A 60 -10.08 -13.03 6.06
C GLY A 60 -10.47 -11.81 5.22
N GLU A 61 -10.46 -10.62 5.82
CA GLU A 61 -10.75 -9.35 5.16
C GLU A 61 -9.73 -9.04 4.06
N THR A 62 -8.42 -9.24 4.31
CA THR A 62 -7.37 -9.08 3.27
C THR A 62 -7.55 -10.04 2.11
N GLN A 63 -7.92 -11.30 2.39
CA GLN A 63 -8.13 -12.29 1.32
C GLN A 63 -9.35 -11.97 0.46
N ALA A 64 -10.39 -11.36 1.05
CA ALA A 64 -11.56 -10.88 0.30
C ALA A 64 -11.20 -9.69 -0.59
N SER A 65 -10.46 -8.73 -0.07
CA SER A 65 -9.97 -7.57 -0.81
C SER A 65 -9.05 -7.97 -1.97
N ALA A 66 -8.10 -8.90 -1.73
CA ALA A 66 -7.17 -9.41 -2.73
C ALA A 66 -7.89 -9.98 -3.98
N LYS A 67 -9.01 -10.68 -3.77
CA LYS A 67 -9.83 -11.24 -4.87
C LYS A 67 -10.44 -10.14 -5.73
N ILE A 68 -10.90 -9.04 -5.14
CA ILE A 68 -11.48 -7.89 -5.88
C ILE A 68 -10.41 -7.22 -6.74
N ALA A 69 -9.20 -7.04 -6.21
CA ALA A 69 -8.09 -6.43 -6.92
C ALA A 69 -7.45 -7.35 -7.97
N GLY A 70 -7.63 -8.67 -7.86
CA GLY A 70 -6.96 -9.65 -8.70
C GLY A 70 -5.47 -9.82 -8.34
N LEU A 71 -5.11 -9.64 -7.07
CA LEU A 71 -3.74 -9.81 -6.59
C LEU A 71 -3.27 -11.26 -6.77
N LEU A 72 -1.97 -11.42 -7.01
CA LEU A 72 -1.35 -12.74 -6.92
C LEU A 72 -1.45 -13.29 -5.50
N GLU A 73 -1.18 -12.43 -4.52
CA GLU A 73 -1.16 -12.78 -3.10
C GLU A 73 -1.34 -11.54 -2.23
N TYR A 74 -1.98 -11.71 -1.07
CA TYR A 74 -1.92 -10.80 0.06
C TYR A 74 -1.36 -11.57 1.25
N GLU A 75 -0.05 -11.41 1.48
CA GLU A 75 0.67 -12.03 2.60
C GLU A 75 0.51 -11.20 3.87
N VAL A 76 0.36 -11.87 5.03
CA VAL A 76 0.44 -11.26 6.36
C VAL A 76 1.62 -11.90 7.09
N MET A 77 2.64 -11.09 7.43
CA MET A 77 3.88 -11.59 8.04
C MET A 77 3.70 -12.09 9.48
N GLY A 78 2.65 -11.65 10.17
CA GLY A 78 2.22 -12.18 11.45
C GLY A 78 2.83 -11.50 12.68
N TYR A 79 3.50 -10.35 12.55
CA TYR A 79 3.92 -9.56 13.71
C TYR A 79 2.70 -8.89 14.38
N ASP A 80 2.77 -8.69 15.70
CA ASP A 80 1.69 -8.03 16.43
C ASP A 80 1.66 -6.53 16.13
N ASP A 81 0.44 -5.95 16.03
CA ASP A 81 0.25 -4.52 15.91
C ASP A 81 0.83 -3.78 17.11
N CYS A 82 1.31 -2.56 16.90
CA CYS A 82 1.93 -1.69 17.88
C CYS A 82 3.24 -2.23 18.48
N ALA A 83 3.75 -3.36 17.98
CA ALA A 83 4.94 -4.03 18.49
C ALA A 83 6.01 -4.29 17.40
N LEU A 84 5.78 -3.82 16.16
CA LEU A 84 6.74 -4.01 15.09
C LEU A 84 7.98 -3.14 15.29
N GLU A 85 9.13 -3.78 15.32
CA GLU A 85 10.44 -3.12 15.34
C GLU A 85 11.26 -3.49 14.09
N PRO A 86 12.09 -2.58 13.55
CA PRO A 86 12.93 -2.86 12.37
C PRO A 86 14.17 -3.70 12.76
N THR A 87 13.93 -4.89 13.30
CA THR A 87 14.98 -5.82 13.76
C THR A 87 15.73 -6.46 12.59
N LEU A 88 16.86 -7.09 12.89
CA LEU A 88 17.62 -7.88 11.90
C LEU A 88 16.77 -9.01 11.31
N GLU A 89 15.87 -9.59 12.09
CA GLU A 89 14.95 -10.64 11.66
C GLU A 89 13.93 -10.11 10.66
N VAL A 90 13.24 -9.00 10.97
CA VAL A 90 12.26 -8.35 10.09
C VAL A 90 12.92 -7.95 8.77
N ARG A 91 14.10 -7.34 8.83
CA ARG A 91 14.88 -6.95 7.65
C ARG A 91 15.26 -8.16 6.78
N ALA A 92 15.70 -9.25 7.41
CA ALA A 92 16.03 -10.47 6.68
C ALA A 92 14.78 -11.09 6.03
N LYS A 93 13.63 -11.11 6.72
CA LYS A 93 12.36 -11.58 6.17
C LYS A 93 11.90 -10.75 4.97
N VAL A 94 11.93 -9.42 5.09
CA VAL A 94 11.65 -8.50 3.97
C VAL A 94 12.57 -8.76 2.78
N THR A 95 13.88 -8.95 3.03
CA THR A 95 14.86 -9.25 1.98
C THR A 95 14.53 -10.54 1.23
N ARG A 96 14.13 -11.60 1.96
CA ARG A 96 13.72 -12.88 1.35
C ARG A 96 12.46 -12.71 0.49
N ILE A 97 11.44 -12.05 1.01
CA ILE A 97 10.19 -11.78 0.25
C ILE A 97 10.50 -11.02 -1.05
N ILE A 98 11.37 -10.01 -1.01
CA ILE A 98 11.78 -9.26 -2.21
C ILE A 98 12.47 -10.19 -3.21
N ARG A 99 13.38 -11.06 -2.77
CA ARG A 99 14.10 -11.99 -3.66
C ARG A 99 13.17 -13.05 -4.26
N GLU A 100 12.33 -13.65 -3.45
CA GLU A 100 11.39 -14.70 -3.87
C GLU A 100 10.36 -14.17 -4.86
N PHE A 101 9.85 -12.97 -4.63
CA PHE A 101 8.91 -12.34 -5.55
C PHE A 101 9.60 -11.74 -6.78
N CYS A 102 10.85 -11.32 -6.71
CA CYS A 102 11.63 -10.69 -7.79
C CYS A 102 10.86 -9.53 -8.46
N PRO A 103 10.56 -8.43 -7.72
CA PRO A 103 9.78 -7.32 -8.23
C PRO A 103 10.56 -6.38 -9.15
N ASP A 104 9.84 -5.65 -10.03
CA ASP A 104 10.35 -4.48 -10.73
C ASP A 104 10.28 -3.23 -9.83
N VAL A 105 9.21 -3.16 -9.01
CA VAL A 105 8.96 -2.05 -8.10
C VAL A 105 8.60 -2.57 -6.71
N VAL A 106 9.22 -1.98 -5.68
CA VAL A 106 8.88 -2.18 -4.27
C VAL A 106 8.36 -0.87 -3.71
N LEU A 107 7.17 -0.88 -3.09
CA LEU A 107 6.60 0.29 -2.43
C LEU A 107 6.43 0.02 -0.93
N THR A 108 6.58 1.07 -0.11
CA THR A 108 6.38 1.00 1.33
C THR A 108 6.07 2.37 1.93
N HIS A 109 5.82 2.42 3.23
CA HIS A 109 5.67 3.67 3.98
C HIS A 109 6.99 4.44 4.07
N ARG A 110 6.89 5.77 4.20
CA ARG A 110 8.04 6.61 4.59
C ARG A 110 8.43 6.34 6.05
N THR A 111 9.71 6.51 6.34
CA THR A 111 10.27 6.34 7.71
C THR A 111 9.93 7.48 8.66
N CYS A 112 9.16 8.48 8.22
CA CYS A 112 8.75 9.65 8.99
C CYS A 112 7.23 9.80 9.18
N THR A 113 6.46 8.74 8.89
CA THR A 113 5.00 8.73 9.07
C THR A 113 4.59 8.65 10.56
N TYR A 114 3.31 8.84 10.86
CA TYR A 114 2.81 8.96 12.24
C TYR A 114 2.91 7.68 13.06
N HIS A 115 2.67 6.51 12.46
CA HIS A 115 2.58 5.24 13.18
C HIS A 115 3.95 4.58 13.35
N ALA A 116 4.21 4.01 14.53
CA ALA A 116 5.47 3.31 14.81
C ALA A 116 5.70 2.14 13.84
N ASP A 117 4.68 1.31 13.64
CA ASP A 117 4.77 0.14 12.75
C ASP A 117 4.99 0.54 11.28
N HIS A 118 4.36 1.65 10.82
CA HIS A 118 4.63 2.19 9.48
C HIS A 118 6.10 2.59 9.31
N ARG A 119 6.68 3.26 10.35
CA ARG A 119 8.09 3.62 10.31
C ARG A 119 9.00 2.40 10.36
N ALA A 120 8.61 1.37 11.14
CA ALA A 120 9.40 0.15 11.31
C ALA A 120 9.46 -0.66 9.99
N ILE A 121 8.33 -0.90 9.32
CA ILE A 121 8.35 -1.59 8.02
C ILE A 121 9.02 -0.74 6.96
N GLY A 122 8.78 0.58 6.93
CA GLY A 122 9.46 1.50 6.04
C GLY A 122 10.98 1.41 6.18
N GLN A 123 11.50 1.42 7.41
CA GLN A 123 12.93 1.27 7.69
C GLN A 123 13.47 -0.11 7.25
N ALA A 124 12.74 -1.19 7.53
CA ALA A 124 13.17 -2.53 7.14
C ALA A 124 13.25 -2.70 5.62
N VAL A 125 12.31 -2.10 4.87
CA VAL A 125 12.32 -2.09 3.39
C VAL A 125 13.43 -1.19 2.85
N ASP A 126 13.65 -0.01 3.43
CA ASP A 126 14.75 0.88 3.06
C ASP A 126 16.11 0.20 3.24
N ASP A 127 16.31 -0.48 4.36
CA ASP A 127 17.53 -1.26 4.62
C ASP A 127 17.69 -2.40 3.60
N ALA A 128 16.58 -3.08 3.26
CA ALA A 128 16.57 -4.17 2.29
C ALA A 128 16.89 -3.69 0.87
N ALA A 129 16.69 -2.42 0.52
CA ALA A 129 16.93 -1.89 -0.81
C ALA A 129 18.37 -2.12 -1.32
N TYR A 130 19.35 -2.05 -0.43
CA TYR A 130 20.73 -2.45 -0.74
C TYR A 130 20.94 -3.96 -0.56
N LEU A 131 20.47 -4.51 0.55
CA LEU A 131 20.79 -5.88 1.01
C LEU A 131 20.17 -6.95 0.11
N CYS A 132 19.05 -6.70 -0.55
CA CYS A 132 18.41 -7.66 -1.44
C CYS A 132 19.31 -8.07 -2.64
N THR A 133 20.33 -7.27 -2.95
CA THR A 133 21.32 -7.58 -4.02
C THR A 133 22.67 -8.08 -3.50
N VAL A 134 22.83 -8.31 -2.18
CA VAL A 134 24.08 -8.77 -1.57
C VAL A 134 24.05 -10.31 -1.42
N PRO A 135 24.84 -11.08 -2.21
CA PRO A 135 24.69 -12.54 -2.27
C PRO A 135 24.92 -13.25 -0.93
N LEU A 136 25.83 -12.75 -0.10
CA LEU A 136 26.17 -13.37 1.19
C LEU A 136 25.20 -12.98 2.32
N TYR A 137 24.26 -12.07 2.09
CA TYR A 137 23.18 -11.79 3.02
C TYR A 137 21.98 -12.67 2.68
N CYS A 138 21.43 -13.43 3.64
CA CYS A 138 20.39 -14.44 3.43
C CYS A 138 20.73 -15.41 2.28
N PRO A 139 21.88 -16.13 2.32
CA PRO A 139 22.36 -16.94 1.21
C PRO A 139 21.45 -18.13 0.86
N GLU A 140 20.57 -18.53 1.81
CA GLU A 140 19.54 -19.55 1.59
C GLU A 140 18.44 -19.13 0.62
N THR A 141 18.29 -17.82 0.37
CA THR A 141 17.40 -17.25 -0.66
C THR A 141 18.26 -16.49 -1.66
N PRO A 142 18.75 -17.15 -2.72
CA PRO A 142 19.70 -16.55 -3.66
C PRO A 142 19.16 -15.28 -4.33
N VAL A 143 20.05 -14.36 -4.67
CA VAL A 143 19.69 -13.16 -5.44
C VAL A 143 19.29 -13.58 -6.86
N PRO A 144 18.09 -13.29 -7.33
CA PRO A 144 17.70 -13.55 -8.72
C PRO A 144 18.60 -12.84 -9.72
N GLU A 145 18.84 -13.48 -10.85
CA GLU A 145 19.64 -12.90 -11.92
C GLU A 145 18.99 -11.58 -12.40
N ASN A 146 19.82 -10.57 -12.58
CA ASN A 146 19.40 -9.24 -13.06
C ASN A 146 18.37 -8.49 -12.19
N MET A 147 18.06 -8.97 -10.97
CA MET A 147 17.14 -8.28 -10.08
C MET A 147 17.68 -6.89 -9.70
N ARG A 148 16.92 -5.86 -10.04
CA ARG A 148 17.24 -4.45 -9.76
C ARG A 148 15.96 -3.65 -9.53
N PRO A 149 15.21 -3.93 -8.43
CA PRO A 149 13.94 -3.25 -8.17
C PRO A 149 14.15 -1.75 -7.94
N ILE A 150 13.14 -0.99 -8.37
CA ILE A 150 13.00 0.42 -8.01
C ILE A 150 12.22 0.47 -6.71
N PHE A 151 12.71 1.28 -5.76
CA PHE A 151 12.01 1.49 -4.48
C PHE A 151 11.27 2.82 -4.51
N ALA A 152 10.06 2.84 -3.96
CA ALA A 152 9.21 4.02 -3.88
C ALA A 152 8.42 4.05 -2.57
N TYR A 153 8.02 5.25 -2.17
CA TYR A 153 7.15 5.47 -1.02
C TYR A 153 5.69 5.65 -1.45
N LEU A 154 4.81 5.09 -0.66
CA LEU A 154 3.38 5.37 -0.65
C LEU A 154 3.14 6.78 -0.08
N TYR A 155 2.04 7.40 -0.48
CA TYR A 155 1.66 8.73 -0.03
C TYR A 155 1.48 8.80 1.48
N ASP A 156 1.98 9.89 2.06
CA ASP A 156 1.55 10.40 3.35
C ASP A 156 1.46 11.94 3.31
N GLY A 157 0.70 12.53 4.22
CA GLY A 157 0.50 13.99 4.28
C GLY A 157 1.48 14.72 5.19
N PHE A 158 2.56 14.08 5.65
CA PHE A 158 3.51 14.68 6.59
C PHE A 158 4.54 15.55 5.87
N VAL A 159 4.83 16.71 6.48
CA VAL A 159 5.77 17.69 5.91
C VAL A 159 7.14 17.67 6.60
N THR A 160 7.23 17.01 7.75
CA THR A 160 8.47 16.93 8.54
C THR A 160 9.03 15.52 8.48
N PRO A 161 10.35 15.30 8.24
CA PRO A 161 11.40 16.32 7.99
C PRO A 161 11.31 16.96 6.60
N ASN A 162 10.72 16.27 5.62
CA ASN A 162 10.53 16.77 4.26
C ASN A 162 9.11 16.42 3.78
N PRO A 163 8.44 17.27 3.00
CA PRO A 163 7.14 16.95 2.43
C PRO A 163 7.25 15.76 1.44
N PHE A 164 6.14 15.06 1.27
CA PHE A 164 5.99 14.10 0.17
C PHE A 164 5.91 14.86 -1.16
N VAL A 165 6.69 14.43 -2.13
CA VAL A 165 6.68 14.99 -3.49
C VAL A 165 6.44 13.86 -4.47
N ALA A 166 5.31 13.89 -5.18
CA ALA A 166 4.97 12.84 -6.12
C ALA A 166 5.91 12.82 -7.33
N ASP A 167 6.38 11.64 -7.70
CA ASP A 167 7.12 11.38 -8.95
C ASP A 167 6.27 10.65 -9.99
N ALA A 168 5.25 9.91 -9.54
CA ALA A 168 4.26 9.25 -10.39
C ALA A 168 2.88 9.31 -9.74
N ALA A 169 1.84 9.24 -10.56
CA ALA A 169 0.44 9.23 -10.13
C ALA A 169 -0.38 8.26 -10.98
N MET A 170 -1.34 7.58 -10.35
CA MET A 170 -2.27 6.67 -11.00
C MET A 170 -3.71 7.16 -10.79
N PRO A 171 -4.50 7.46 -11.85
CA PRO A 171 -5.90 7.85 -11.71
C PRO A 171 -6.74 6.73 -11.06
N VAL A 172 -7.52 7.09 -10.05
CA VAL A 172 -8.45 6.19 -9.34
C VAL A 172 -9.82 6.14 -10.05
N ASP A 173 -10.23 7.25 -10.69
CA ASP A 173 -11.57 7.41 -11.30
C ASP A 173 -12.04 6.20 -12.11
N PRO A 174 -11.21 5.52 -12.96
CA PRO A 174 -11.68 4.38 -13.76
C PRO A 174 -12.05 3.14 -12.95
N VAL A 175 -11.63 3.05 -11.70
CA VAL A 175 -11.81 1.88 -10.81
C VAL A 175 -12.29 2.27 -9.41
N GLU A 176 -12.88 3.46 -9.25
CA GLU A 176 -13.32 4.01 -7.97
C GLU A 176 -14.24 3.04 -7.21
N ASP A 177 -15.23 2.48 -7.90
CA ASP A 177 -16.19 1.55 -7.27
C ASP A 177 -15.53 0.25 -6.83
N GLN A 178 -14.53 -0.24 -7.58
CA GLN A 178 -13.79 -1.44 -7.21
C GLN A 178 -12.87 -1.17 -6.02
N LYS A 179 -12.17 -0.02 -5.97
CA LYS A 179 -11.40 0.40 -4.80
C LYS A 179 -12.30 0.53 -3.58
N ASN A 180 -13.48 1.15 -3.72
CA ASN A 180 -14.47 1.23 -2.65
C ASN A 180 -14.87 -0.17 -2.14
N ALA A 181 -15.11 -1.10 -3.05
CA ALA A 181 -15.45 -2.48 -2.68
C ALA A 181 -14.30 -3.20 -1.95
N MET A 182 -13.04 -2.96 -2.35
CA MET A 182 -11.87 -3.47 -1.61
C MET A 182 -11.84 -2.96 -0.18
N LEU A 183 -11.98 -1.64 0.00
CA LEU A 183 -11.95 -1.01 1.33
C LEU A 183 -13.09 -1.55 2.21
N ARG A 184 -14.28 -1.74 1.67
CA ARG A 184 -15.41 -2.31 2.42
C ARG A 184 -15.21 -3.76 2.89
N CYS A 185 -14.25 -4.50 2.33
CA CYS A 185 -13.86 -5.81 2.85
C CYS A 185 -13.25 -5.72 4.25
N HIS A 186 -12.59 -4.61 4.58
CA HIS A 186 -11.97 -4.37 5.90
C HIS A 186 -13.00 -3.82 6.89
N GLU A 187 -14.06 -4.58 7.12
CA GLU A 187 -15.20 -4.16 7.94
C GLU A 187 -14.80 -3.82 9.37
N SER A 188 -13.94 -4.65 9.98
CA SER A 188 -13.43 -4.41 11.34
C SER A 188 -12.74 -3.05 11.50
N GLN A 189 -12.20 -2.51 10.42
CA GLN A 189 -11.48 -1.22 10.44
C GLN A 189 -12.38 -0.06 10.04
N PHE A 190 -12.96 -0.11 8.82
CA PHE A 190 -13.67 1.05 8.27
C PHE A 190 -15.04 1.26 8.88
N PHE A 191 -15.65 0.22 9.46
CA PHE A 191 -16.99 0.30 10.00
C PHE A 191 -17.09 0.05 11.52
N GLU A 192 -15.99 -0.31 12.18
CA GLU A 192 -15.99 -0.58 13.63
C GLU A 192 -14.91 0.24 14.35
N TRP A 193 -13.61 -0.02 14.07
CA TRP A 193 -12.51 0.60 14.80
C TRP A 193 -12.32 2.08 14.49
N LEU A 194 -12.17 2.45 13.21
CA LEU A 194 -11.84 3.83 12.83
C LEU A 194 -12.94 4.85 13.16
N PRO A 195 -14.25 4.55 13.02
CA PRO A 195 -15.30 5.42 13.55
C PRO A 195 -15.17 5.60 15.06
N TRP A 196 -14.96 4.51 15.80
CA TRP A 196 -14.82 4.55 17.25
C TRP A 196 -13.60 5.35 17.71
N ASP A 197 -12.45 5.16 17.06
CA ASP A 197 -11.20 5.88 17.34
C ASP A 197 -11.35 7.39 17.08
N ARG A 198 -12.07 7.78 16.03
CA ARG A 198 -12.40 9.17 15.71
C ARG A 198 -13.42 9.83 16.65
N GLY A 199 -13.91 9.09 17.63
CA GLY A 199 -14.82 9.57 18.66
C GLY A 199 -16.30 9.29 18.43
N ASP A 200 -16.70 8.72 17.31
CA ASP A 200 -18.08 8.27 17.09
C ASP A 200 -18.32 6.90 17.73
N LYS A 201 -18.55 6.92 19.05
CA LYS A 201 -18.78 5.72 19.85
C LYS A 201 -20.17 5.12 19.61
N THR A 202 -21.04 5.78 18.88
CA THR A 202 -22.41 5.38 18.60
C THR A 202 -22.61 4.89 17.18
N PHE A 203 -21.59 4.99 16.36
CA PHE A 203 -21.63 4.51 14.98
C PHE A 203 -21.97 3.01 14.92
N ASP A 204 -22.94 2.68 14.10
CA ASP A 204 -23.44 1.32 13.93
C ASP A 204 -23.67 1.05 12.44
N ALA A 205 -22.69 0.43 11.81
CA ALA A 205 -22.72 0.13 10.39
C ALA A 205 -23.84 -0.88 9.99
N SER A 206 -24.38 -1.63 10.95
CA SER A 206 -25.50 -2.56 10.67
C SER A 206 -26.80 -1.85 10.27
N LYS A 207 -26.90 -0.56 10.57
CA LYS A 207 -28.05 0.30 10.23
C LYS A 207 -27.91 0.94 8.84
N LEU A 208 -26.76 0.85 8.20
CA LEU A 208 -26.52 1.45 6.90
C LEU A 208 -26.99 0.51 5.78
N SER A 209 -27.70 1.05 4.81
CA SER A 209 -27.93 0.40 3.53
C SER A 209 -26.61 0.22 2.77
N GLU A 210 -26.61 -0.59 1.72
CA GLU A 210 -25.42 -0.81 0.88
C GLU A 210 -24.97 0.51 0.22
N GLU A 211 -25.88 1.34 -0.24
CA GLU A 211 -25.61 2.65 -0.81
C GLU A 211 -24.98 3.60 0.20
N GLU A 212 -25.48 3.60 1.44
CA GLU A 212 -24.91 4.40 2.52
C GLU A 212 -23.52 3.91 2.94
N ARG A 213 -23.27 2.61 2.93
CA ARG A 213 -21.93 2.05 3.18
C ARG A 213 -20.92 2.46 2.10
N ILE A 214 -21.34 2.42 0.83
CA ILE A 214 -20.53 2.90 -0.31
C ILE A 214 -20.19 4.39 -0.15
N ALA A 215 -21.20 5.21 0.13
CA ALA A 215 -21.04 6.64 0.34
C ALA A 215 -20.11 6.94 1.53
N TYR A 216 -20.32 6.25 2.64
CA TYR A 216 -19.52 6.39 3.85
C TYR A 216 -18.02 6.14 3.61
N VAL A 217 -17.66 5.05 2.92
CA VAL A 217 -16.25 4.77 2.60
C VAL A 217 -15.69 5.80 1.62
N ARG A 218 -16.47 6.20 0.63
CA ARG A 218 -16.07 7.22 -0.35
C ARG A 218 -15.75 8.56 0.32
N GLU A 219 -16.59 9.00 1.23
CA GLU A 219 -16.44 10.30 1.90
C GLU A 219 -15.36 10.30 2.98
N ASN A 220 -15.24 9.23 3.75
CA ASN A 220 -14.38 9.20 4.93
C ASN A 220 -12.97 8.65 4.67
N PHE A 221 -12.79 7.79 3.66
CA PHE A 221 -11.51 7.09 3.43
C PHE A 221 -10.93 7.36 2.05
N MET A 222 -11.76 7.61 1.01
CA MET A 222 -11.28 7.94 -0.33
C MET A 222 -11.18 9.45 -0.60
N ALA A 223 -11.52 10.30 0.36
CA ALA A 223 -11.33 11.76 0.26
C ALA A 223 -9.84 12.13 0.09
N ARG A 224 -8.92 11.33 0.63
CA ARG A 224 -7.48 11.49 0.44
C ARG A 224 -7.05 11.40 -1.03
N ASP A 225 -7.75 10.59 -1.82
CA ASP A 225 -7.44 10.39 -3.24
C ASP A 225 -7.68 11.68 -4.04
N ILE A 226 -8.65 12.52 -3.60
CA ILE A 226 -8.89 13.85 -4.18
C ILE A 226 -7.71 14.76 -3.86
N LYS A 227 -7.30 14.80 -2.59
CA LYS A 227 -6.14 15.60 -2.16
C LYS A 227 -4.87 15.19 -2.92
N MET A 228 -4.62 13.89 -3.06
CA MET A 228 -3.47 13.38 -3.84
C MET A 228 -3.54 13.82 -5.30
N ALA A 229 -4.72 13.81 -5.93
CA ALA A 229 -4.88 14.29 -7.31
C ALA A 229 -4.59 15.79 -7.43
N ASP A 230 -5.03 16.58 -6.47
CA ASP A 230 -4.81 18.03 -6.48
C ASP A 230 -3.36 18.40 -6.23
N GLU A 231 -2.70 17.75 -5.26
CA GLU A 231 -1.28 17.95 -4.94
C GLU A 231 -0.34 17.48 -6.06
N ALA A 232 -0.74 16.46 -6.83
CA ALA A 232 0.05 15.91 -7.93
C ALA A 232 -0.49 16.30 -9.32
N ARG A 233 -1.21 17.41 -9.44
CA ARG A 233 -1.82 17.85 -10.72
C ARG A 233 -0.79 17.96 -11.83
N ASP A 234 0.36 18.52 -11.56
CA ASP A 234 1.43 18.68 -12.55
C ASP A 234 1.96 17.33 -13.03
N ILE A 235 2.11 16.37 -12.13
CA ILE A 235 2.52 14.99 -12.44
C ILE A 235 1.45 14.27 -13.29
N LEU A 236 0.18 14.45 -12.96
CA LEU A 236 -0.92 13.90 -13.76
C LEU A 236 -0.93 14.46 -15.18
N VAL A 237 -0.68 15.76 -15.33
CA VAL A 237 -0.59 16.40 -16.65
C VAL A 237 0.68 15.94 -17.39
N GLU A 238 1.81 15.80 -16.71
CA GLU A 238 3.05 15.26 -17.30
C GLU A 238 2.86 13.83 -17.82
N MET A 239 2.15 12.99 -17.06
CA MET A 239 1.94 11.57 -17.40
C MET A 239 0.82 11.35 -18.45
N TYR A 240 -0.26 12.12 -18.40
CA TYR A 240 -1.50 11.85 -19.14
C TYR A 240 -1.97 13.01 -20.02
N GLY A 241 -1.20 14.10 -20.12
CA GLY A 241 -1.54 15.27 -20.93
C GLY A 241 -2.84 15.95 -20.46
N GLU A 242 -3.69 16.37 -21.40
CA GLU A 242 -4.97 17.04 -21.09
C GLU A 242 -5.91 16.18 -20.24
N ALA A 243 -5.88 14.85 -20.39
CA ALA A 243 -6.67 13.95 -19.55
C ALA A 243 -6.27 14.03 -18.07
N GLY A 244 -4.99 14.31 -17.78
CA GLY A 244 -4.50 14.50 -16.42
C GLY A 244 -5.15 15.67 -15.67
N LYS A 245 -5.59 16.72 -16.40
CA LYS A 245 -6.33 17.85 -15.82
C LYS A 245 -7.70 17.46 -15.29
N LEU A 246 -8.30 16.40 -15.83
CA LEU A 246 -9.67 15.97 -15.54
C LEU A 246 -9.72 14.90 -14.45
N VAL A 247 -8.58 14.34 -14.04
CA VAL A 247 -8.50 13.34 -12.97
C VAL A 247 -8.97 13.95 -11.65
N LYS A 248 -9.97 13.33 -11.03
CA LYS A 248 -10.55 13.80 -9.76
C LYS A 248 -9.92 13.13 -8.55
N ARG A 249 -9.46 11.87 -8.71
CA ARG A 249 -8.89 11.04 -7.66
C ARG A 249 -7.64 10.36 -8.19
N ALA A 250 -6.56 10.34 -7.41
CA ALA A 250 -5.33 9.66 -7.76
C ALA A 250 -4.68 8.99 -6.56
N GLU A 251 -3.86 7.99 -6.82
CA GLU A 251 -2.83 7.48 -5.89
C GLU A 251 -1.47 7.96 -6.39
N THR A 252 -0.57 8.32 -5.47
CA THR A 252 0.70 8.97 -5.81
C THR A 252 1.88 8.31 -5.14
N TYR A 253 3.04 8.33 -5.81
CA TYR A 253 4.25 7.63 -5.40
C TYR A 253 5.48 8.52 -5.54
N MET A 254 6.41 8.38 -4.59
CA MET A 254 7.67 9.10 -4.56
C MET A 254 8.84 8.12 -4.67
N ILE A 255 9.78 8.36 -5.57
CA ILE A 255 11.00 7.53 -5.72
C ILE A 255 11.85 7.64 -4.47
N VAL A 256 12.37 6.52 -4.01
CA VAL A 256 13.37 6.47 -2.94
C VAL A 256 14.75 6.68 -3.53
N GLU A 257 15.46 7.71 -3.07
CA GLU A 257 16.85 7.99 -3.44
C GLU A 257 17.82 7.01 -2.77
N ARG A 258 17.69 5.73 -3.11
CA ARG A 258 18.54 4.64 -2.64
C ARG A 258 19.27 4.01 -3.84
N ARG A 259 19.62 2.76 -3.71
CA ARG A 259 20.21 1.99 -4.81
C ARG A 259 19.18 1.83 -5.95
N ASN A 260 19.62 1.95 -7.20
CA ASN A 260 18.80 1.87 -8.42
C ASN A 260 17.82 3.03 -8.64
N MET A 261 18.23 4.23 -8.24
CA MET A 261 17.51 5.42 -8.64
C MET A 261 17.43 5.50 -10.17
N VAL A 262 16.24 5.72 -10.68
CA VAL A 262 15.99 5.91 -12.11
C VAL A 262 15.48 7.32 -12.39
N ALA A 263 15.60 7.78 -13.63
CA ALA A 263 14.94 9.01 -14.03
C ALA A 263 13.43 8.92 -13.81
N ARG A 264 12.82 10.02 -13.37
CA ARG A 264 11.37 10.11 -13.12
C ARG A 264 10.56 9.54 -14.27
N GLN A 265 10.90 9.88 -15.51
CA GLN A 265 10.20 9.37 -16.69
C GLN A 265 10.15 7.84 -16.73
N LYS A 266 11.27 7.16 -16.46
CA LYS A 266 11.34 5.71 -16.44
C LYS A 266 10.46 5.11 -15.32
N PHE A 267 10.38 5.78 -14.18
CA PHE A 267 9.49 5.39 -13.08
C PHE A 267 8.01 5.57 -13.47
N GLN A 268 7.67 6.71 -14.07
CA GLN A 268 6.32 6.99 -14.57
C GLN A 268 5.87 5.96 -15.60
N ASP A 269 6.77 5.52 -16.50
CA ASP A 269 6.47 4.53 -17.55
C ASP A 269 6.07 3.17 -16.99
N LEU A 270 6.40 2.86 -15.72
CA LEU A 270 5.95 1.65 -15.03
C LEU A 270 4.45 1.70 -14.68
N PHE A 271 3.89 2.89 -14.55
CA PHE A 271 2.48 3.13 -14.18
C PHE A 271 1.60 3.56 -15.37
N ARG A 272 2.17 3.73 -16.56
CA ARG A 272 1.40 4.03 -17.78
C ARG A 272 0.82 2.73 -18.35
N ILE A 273 -0.49 2.57 -18.19
CA ILE A 273 -1.27 1.41 -18.64
C ILE A 273 -2.53 1.87 -19.36
#